data_90c6794aef0b8260a7792333781ac9db
#
_entry.id   90c6794aef0b8260a7792333781ac9db
#
_cell.length_a   1.000
_cell.length_b   1.000
_cell.length_c   1.000
_cell.angle_alpha   90.00
_cell.angle_beta   90.00
_cell.angle_gamma   90.00
#
_symmetry.space_group_name_H-M   'P 1'
#
loop_
_entity.id
_entity.type
_entity.pdbx_description
1 polymer ?
#
loop_
_entity_poly.entity_id
_entity_poly.type
_entity_poly.pdbx_seq_one_letter_code
_entity_poly.pdbx_strand_id
1 'polypeptide(L)'
;MDLFGGKIDWNYTITDTPSGDAGLIQFQLGDMTLAAISAGPYFKLNESMSLMVNVARKDDVRRLYEALSDGGRILMPLAEYPFSPYYVWLEDRFGLSWQLSYEPDLDVPYSFDICLLFSQNQVGLAQPMLDYYKDKLPQARLGRLSYYGEGEAAVAAAKLNYAELLIGDQKMIAIDHGYGGVASFNEAFSLMVYVDSQEEADSWYEKVSAAPEAEICGWAKDQFGISWQIVPRILLEAYDSASPEQIKAVNAAVMTMKRLDIESIQALLD
;
A
#
# COMPACT_ATOMS: atom_id res chain seq x y z
N MET A 1 5.23 16.14 1.99
CA MET A 1 6.26 16.33 3.02
C MET A 1 5.84 17.43 4.01
N ASP A 2 5.46 18.61 3.55
CA ASP A 2 5.14 19.76 4.43
C ASP A 2 3.95 19.52 5.38
N LEU A 3 3.02 18.64 5.00
CA LEU A 3 1.85 18.33 5.83
C LEU A 3 2.16 17.44 7.03
N PHE A 4 3.06 16.49 6.89
CA PHE A 4 3.30 15.43 7.87
C PHE A 4 4.73 15.41 8.43
N GLY A 5 5.64 16.25 7.91
CA GLY A 5 7.03 16.27 8.35
C GLY A 5 7.86 15.07 7.89
N GLY A 6 7.51 14.48 6.76
CA GLY A 6 8.20 13.30 6.23
C GLY A 6 9.59 13.60 5.65
N LYS A 7 10.33 12.56 5.26
CA LYS A 7 11.67 12.60 4.70
C LYS A 7 11.70 11.86 3.35
N ILE A 8 12.35 12.45 2.35
CA ILE A 8 12.69 11.75 1.10
C ILE A 8 13.98 10.97 1.33
N ASP A 9 13.94 9.66 1.07
CA ASP A 9 15.11 8.80 1.16
C ASP A 9 15.93 8.89 -0.14
N TRP A 10 15.26 8.73 -1.29
CA TRP A 10 15.88 8.83 -2.60
C TRP A 10 14.84 9.19 -3.68
N ASN A 11 15.34 9.63 -4.82
CA ASN A 11 14.57 10.06 -5.97
C ASN A 11 15.37 9.79 -7.25
N TYR A 12 14.83 8.96 -8.16
CA TYR A 12 15.47 8.55 -9.41
C TYR A 12 14.55 8.76 -10.60
N THR A 13 15.15 8.80 -11.79
CA THR A 13 14.40 8.74 -13.05
C THR A 13 14.78 7.46 -13.79
N ILE A 14 13.80 6.62 -14.07
CA ILE A 14 13.94 5.45 -14.94
C ILE A 14 13.60 5.91 -16.36
N THR A 15 14.58 5.81 -17.27
CA THR A 15 14.41 6.20 -18.66
C THR A 15 13.92 5.03 -19.51
N ASP A 16 13.34 5.36 -20.67
CA ASP A 16 12.93 4.39 -21.69
C ASP A 16 11.89 3.36 -21.20
N THR A 17 11.01 3.71 -20.23
CA THR A 17 9.89 2.84 -19.85
C THR A 17 8.79 2.87 -20.94
N PRO A 18 7.86 1.89 -20.95
CA PRO A 18 6.73 1.93 -21.89
C PRO A 18 5.87 3.20 -21.82
N SER A 19 5.92 3.93 -20.70
CA SER A 19 5.20 5.20 -20.47
C SER A 19 6.06 6.44 -20.75
N GLY A 20 7.29 6.28 -21.20
CA GLY A 20 8.32 7.34 -21.26
C GLY A 20 9.20 7.33 -20.02
N ASP A 21 9.83 8.45 -19.70
CA ASP A 21 10.64 8.55 -18.48
C ASP A 21 9.72 8.57 -17.26
N ALA A 22 10.03 7.73 -16.27
CA ALA A 22 9.28 7.58 -15.03
C ALA A 22 10.11 8.07 -13.83
N GLY A 23 9.56 9.03 -13.08
CA GLY A 23 10.10 9.40 -11.77
C GLY A 23 9.74 8.34 -10.73
N LEU A 24 10.71 7.90 -9.97
CA LEU A 24 10.56 6.99 -8.84
C LEU A 24 11.09 7.65 -7.58
N ILE A 25 10.31 7.67 -6.51
CA ILE A 25 10.66 8.30 -5.25
C ILE A 25 10.32 7.36 -4.08
N GLN A 26 11.21 7.28 -3.10
CA GLN A 26 10.91 6.69 -1.80
C GLN A 26 10.97 7.77 -0.72
N PHE A 27 10.03 7.69 0.20
CA PHE A 27 9.91 8.66 1.29
C PHE A 27 9.30 8.01 2.54
N GLN A 28 9.52 8.63 3.67
CA GLN A 28 9.00 8.20 4.96
C GLN A 28 7.96 9.19 5.48
N LEU A 29 6.85 8.65 5.99
CA LEU A 29 5.85 9.36 6.79
C LEU A 29 5.75 8.66 8.15
N GLY A 30 6.28 9.29 9.20
CA GLY A 30 6.44 8.62 10.49
C GLY A 30 7.35 7.41 10.35
N ASP A 31 6.83 6.25 10.71
CA ASP A 31 7.48 4.93 10.61
C ASP A 31 7.15 4.17 9.30
N MET A 32 6.26 4.71 8.47
CA MET A 32 5.87 4.09 7.22
C MET A 32 6.79 4.52 6.06
N THR A 33 7.33 3.54 5.33
CA THR A 33 8.06 3.76 4.08
C THR A 33 7.11 3.61 2.90
N LEU A 34 7.10 4.61 2.03
CA LEU A 34 6.28 4.68 0.82
C LEU A 34 7.16 4.88 -0.40
N ALA A 35 6.78 4.26 -1.52
CA ALA A 35 7.35 4.54 -2.82
C ALA A 35 6.26 5.02 -3.78
N ALA A 36 6.61 5.91 -4.69
CA ALA A 36 5.73 6.37 -5.74
C ALA A 36 6.46 6.40 -7.08
N ILE A 37 5.75 5.99 -8.13
CA ILE A 37 6.26 5.98 -9.50
C ILE A 37 5.29 6.70 -10.43
N SER A 38 5.81 7.54 -11.33
CA SER A 38 5.01 8.15 -12.39
C SER A 38 4.90 7.20 -13.60
N ALA A 39 4.03 6.19 -13.49
CA ALA A 39 3.91 5.09 -14.46
C ALA A 39 2.84 5.33 -15.55
N GLY A 40 2.44 6.58 -15.78
CA GLY A 40 1.41 6.93 -16.77
C GLY A 40 -0.04 6.63 -16.31
N PRO A 41 -1.03 6.72 -17.22
CA PRO A 41 -2.44 6.73 -16.86
C PRO A 41 -3.12 5.35 -16.86
N TYR A 42 -2.34 4.27 -16.79
CA TYR A 42 -2.88 2.90 -16.96
C TYR A 42 -3.75 2.47 -15.78
N PHE A 43 -3.38 2.85 -14.57
CA PHE A 43 -4.11 2.52 -13.35
C PHE A 43 -4.46 3.80 -12.59
N LYS A 44 -5.61 3.80 -11.91
CA LYS A 44 -6.06 4.92 -11.09
C LYS A 44 -6.17 4.47 -9.65
N LEU A 45 -5.66 5.30 -8.76
CA LEU A 45 -5.91 5.19 -7.33
C LEU A 45 -7.43 5.21 -7.07
N ASN A 46 -7.86 4.52 -6.05
CA ASN A 46 -9.25 4.47 -5.62
C ASN A 46 -9.34 4.14 -4.12
N GLU A 47 -10.54 4.14 -3.58
CA GLU A 47 -10.81 3.94 -2.16
C GLU A 47 -10.62 2.50 -1.65
N SER A 48 -10.28 1.51 -2.50
CA SER A 48 -10.03 0.14 -2.04
C SER A 48 -8.77 0.03 -1.17
N MET A 49 -7.80 0.92 -1.41
CA MET A 49 -6.64 1.07 -0.54
C MET A 49 -6.49 2.52 -0.14
N SER A 50 -6.33 2.78 1.16
CA SER A 50 -6.16 4.12 1.70
C SER A 50 -5.06 4.17 2.74
N LEU A 51 -4.50 5.36 2.94
CA LEU A 51 -3.65 5.66 4.08
C LEU A 51 -4.54 6.12 5.24
N MET A 52 -4.58 5.35 6.31
CA MET A 52 -5.20 5.76 7.56
C MET A 52 -4.16 6.49 8.41
N VAL A 53 -4.46 7.72 8.77
CA VAL A 53 -3.62 8.58 9.60
C VAL A 53 -4.30 8.77 10.93
N ASN A 54 -3.73 8.19 11.98
CA ASN A 54 -4.13 8.46 13.35
C ASN A 54 -3.41 9.72 13.81
N VAL A 55 -4.15 10.66 14.38
CA VAL A 55 -3.69 12.03 14.65
C VAL A 55 -3.91 12.35 16.13
N ALA A 56 -2.83 12.69 16.85
CA ALA A 56 -2.87 12.98 18.29
C ALA A 56 -3.64 14.25 18.66
N ARG A 57 -3.83 15.19 17.75
CA ARG A 57 -4.46 16.50 18.00
C ARG A 57 -5.61 16.77 17.06
N LYS A 58 -6.76 17.13 17.62
CA LYS A 58 -7.97 17.43 16.84
C LYS A 58 -7.79 18.58 15.84
N ASP A 59 -7.00 19.58 16.18
CA ASP A 59 -6.72 20.71 15.30
C ASP A 59 -5.87 20.30 14.08
N ASP A 60 -4.97 19.32 14.25
CA ASP A 60 -4.21 18.77 13.14
C ASP A 60 -5.10 17.97 12.18
N VAL A 61 -6.11 17.23 12.68
CA VAL A 61 -7.10 16.59 11.79
C VAL A 61 -7.76 17.63 10.89
N ARG A 62 -8.19 18.77 11.45
CA ARG A 62 -8.82 19.86 10.68
C ARG A 62 -7.85 20.45 9.65
N ARG A 63 -6.62 20.75 10.06
CA ARG A 63 -5.58 21.28 9.17
C ARG A 63 -5.30 20.33 8.00
N LEU A 64 -5.15 19.03 8.26
CA LEU A 64 -4.93 18.01 7.24
C LEU A 64 -6.14 17.87 6.33
N TYR A 65 -7.35 17.87 6.89
CA TYR A 65 -8.60 17.86 6.13
C TYR A 65 -8.67 19.02 5.14
N GLU A 66 -8.44 20.25 5.60
CA GLU A 66 -8.49 21.45 4.75
C GLU A 66 -7.46 21.37 3.60
N ALA A 67 -6.25 20.87 3.88
CA ALA A 67 -5.20 20.76 2.88
C ALA A 67 -5.43 19.63 1.87
N LEU A 68 -5.89 18.45 2.33
CA LEU A 68 -6.07 17.28 1.48
C LEU A 68 -7.37 17.30 0.68
N SER A 69 -8.41 18.00 1.19
CA SER A 69 -9.69 18.12 0.48
C SER A 69 -9.68 19.15 -0.65
N ASP A 70 -8.66 20.01 -0.73
CA ASP A 70 -8.53 21.01 -1.79
C ASP A 70 -8.36 20.35 -3.17
N GLY A 71 -9.39 20.48 -4.00
CA GLY A 71 -9.48 19.82 -5.31
C GLY A 71 -9.77 18.31 -5.25
N GLY A 72 -10.02 17.77 -4.04
CA GLY A 72 -10.32 16.38 -3.78
C GLY A 72 -11.83 16.07 -3.69
N ARG A 73 -12.16 14.90 -3.16
CA ARG A 73 -13.54 14.40 -2.97
C ARG A 73 -13.73 13.89 -1.53
N ILE A 74 -14.79 14.33 -0.87
CA ILE A 74 -15.16 13.81 0.46
C ILE A 74 -15.98 12.53 0.29
N LEU A 75 -15.50 11.45 0.92
CA LEU A 75 -16.17 10.14 0.96
C LEU A 75 -17.04 10.01 2.23
N MET A 76 -16.49 10.39 3.40
CA MET A 76 -17.24 10.53 4.64
C MET A 76 -16.92 11.89 5.24
N PRO A 77 -17.94 12.71 5.57
CA PRO A 77 -17.72 14.06 6.12
C PRO A 77 -16.92 14.07 7.42
N LEU A 78 -16.25 15.19 7.70
CA LEU A 78 -15.55 15.39 8.95
C LEU A 78 -16.58 15.53 10.10
N ALA A 79 -16.69 14.48 10.93
CA ALA A 79 -17.68 14.36 11.98
C ALA A 79 -17.24 13.39 13.09
N GLU A 80 -18.07 13.27 14.12
CA GLU A 80 -17.99 12.19 15.09
C GLU A 80 -18.70 10.95 14.53
N TYR A 81 -18.07 9.79 14.72
CA TYR A 81 -18.59 8.47 14.33
C TYR A 81 -18.48 7.50 15.51
N PRO A 82 -19.26 6.40 15.53
CA PRO A 82 -19.19 5.42 16.64
C PRO A 82 -17.79 4.84 16.91
N PHE A 83 -16.91 4.87 15.90
CA PHE A 83 -15.56 4.32 15.95
C PHE A 83 -14.45 5.38 16.13
N SER A 84 -14.75 6.67 15.97
CA SER A 84 -13.79 7.76 16.18
C SER A 84 -14.50 9.06 16.58
N PRO A 85 -13.99 9.78 17.59
CA PRO A 85 -14.62 11.04 18.03
C PRO A 85 -14.42 12.20 17.05
N TYR A 86 -13.56 12.05 16.04
CA TYR A 86 -13.39 13.04 14.97
C TYR A 86 -12.66 12.40 13.79
N TYR A 87 -13.39 12.14 12.73
CA TYR A 87 -12.93 11.36 11.57
C TYR A 87 -13.39 11.98 10.27
N VAL A 88 -12.59 11.80 9.22
CA VAL A 88 -12.95 12.09 7.83
C VAL A 88 -12.34 11.04 6.92
N TRP A 89 -13.04 10.72 5.84
CA TRP A 89 -12.51 9.93 4.73
C TRP A 89 -12.65 10.72 3.44
N LEU A 90 -11.56 10.87 2.69
CA LEU A 90 -11.50 11.68 1.49
C LEU A 90 -10.51 11.10 0.47
N GLU A 91 -10.66 11.52 -0.78
CA GLU A 91 -9.62 11.42 -1.80
C GLU A 91 -9.03 12.80 -2.02
N ASP A 92 -7.71 12.88 -2.13
CA ASP A 92 -7.04 14.12 -2.49
C ASP A 92 -7.16 14.41 -4.01
N ARG A 93 -6.65 15.56 -4.45
CA ARG A 93 -6.67 15.96 -5.88
C ARG A 93 -5.94 14.99 -6.82
N PHE A 94 -5.11 14.08 -6.29
CA PHE A 94 -4.39 13.07 -7.05
C PHE A 94 -5.10 11.71 -7.05
N GLY A 95 -6.21 11.60 -6.32
CA GLY A 95 -6.99 10.38 -6.18
C GLY A 95 -6.51 9.44 -5.08
N LEU A 96 -5.49 9.83 -4.28
CA LEU A 96 -5.09 9.03 -3.13
C LEU A 96 -6.13 9.14 -2.03
N SER A 97 -6.55 8.00 -1.53
CA SER A 97 -7.56 7.88 -0.48
C SER A 97 -6.93 8.02 0.91
N TRP A 98 -7.47 8.92 1.73
CA TRP A 98 -7.01 9.25 3.07
C TRP A 98 -8.13 9.08 4.09
N GLN A 99 -7.81 8.44 5.21
CA GLN A 99 -8.67 8.37 6.37
C GLN A 99 -7.95 9.06 7.53
N LEU A 100 -8.51 10.13 8.08
CA LEU A 100 -7.93 10.86 9.21
C LEU A 100 -8.77 10.57 10.45
N SER A 101 -8.17 10.00 11.49
CA SER A 101 -8.81 9.68 12.76
C SER A 101 -8.13 10.40 13.91
N TYR A 102 -8.90 11.06 14.75
CA TYR A 102 -8.39 11.64 15.99
C TYR A 102 -8.22 10.55 17.06
N GLU A 103 -6.98 10.39 17.52
CA GLU A 103 -6.59 9.40 18.54
C GLU A 103 -5.88 10.13 19.69
N PRO A 104 -6.60 10.54 20.74
CA PRO A 104 -6.04 11.38 21.81
C PRO A 104 -4.93 10.72 22.62
N ASP A 105 -4.90 9.39 22.65
CA ASP A 105 -3.94 8.60 23.42
C ASP A 105 -2.68 8.23 22.63
N LEU A 106 -2.52 8.80 21.41
CA LEU A 106 -1.36 8.54 20.57
C LEU A 106 -0.12 9.28 21.10
N ASP A 107 0.98 8.56 21.32
CA ASP A 107 2.23 9.09 21.88
C ASP A 107 3.08 9.88 20.85
N VAL A 108 2.73 9.80 19.57
CA VAL A 108 3.38 10.50 18.46
C VAL A 108 2.39 11.42 17.75
N PRO A 109 2.83 12.46 17.02
CA PRO A 109 1.89 13.36 16.35
C PRO A 109 1.00 12.66 15.31
N TYR A 110 1.56 11.69 14.60
CA TYR A 110 0.89 10.91 13.56
C TYR A 110 1.38 9.47 13.58
N SER A 111 0.48 8.50 13.35
CA SER A 111 0.84 7.16 12.90
C SER A 111 0.08 6.82 11.63
N PHE A 112 0.69 5.97 10.79
CA PHE A 112 0.21 5.66 9.45
C PHE A 112 -0.04 4.17 9.32
N ASP A 113 -1.22 3.80 8.84
CA ASP A 113 -1.60 2.42 8.55
C ASP A 113 -2.12 2.32 7.12
N ILE A 114 -1.94 1.16 6.49
CA ILE A 114 -2.59 0.85 5.21
C ILE A 114 -3.96 0.26 5.51
N CYS A 115 -5.01 0.81 4.92
CA CYS A 115 -6.35 0.26 5.02
C CYS A 115 -6.77 -0.39 3.71
N LEU A 116 -7.15 -1.68 3.79
CA LEU A 116 -7.64 -2.51 2.71
C LEU A 116 -9.17 -2.63 2.84
N LEU A 117 -9.90 -2.12 1.86
CA LEU A 117 -11.35 -2.14 1.84
C LEU A 117 -11.85 -3.13 0.78
N PHE A 118 -12.38 -4.25 1.24
CA PHE A 118 -12.95 -5.31 0.40
C PHE A 118 -14.36 -4.92 -0.04
N SER A 119 -14.52 -4.59 -1.33
CA SER A 119 -15.75 -4.09 -1.92
C SER A 119 -16.23 -4.98 -3.07
N GLN A 120 -17.41 -4.74 -3.59
CA GLN A 120 -18.01 -5.48 -4.70
C GLN A 120 -18.04 -7.00 -4.44
N ASN A 121 -17.48 -7.78 -5.38
CA ASN A 121 -17.36 -9.24 -5.29
C ASN A 121 -16.29 -9.72 -4.29
N GLN A 122 -15.51 -8.80 -3.71
CA GLN A 122 -14.50 -9.10 -2.70
C GLN A 122 -15.05 -8.98 -1.27
N VAL A 123 -16.28 -8.47 -1.06
CA VAL A 123 -16.90 -8.38 0.27
C VAL A 123 -16.97 -9.76 0.90
N GLY A 124 -16.49 -9.88 2.14
CA GLY A 124 -16.38 -11.13 2.90
C GLY A 124 -15.02 -11.82 2.75
N LEU A 125 -14.09 -11.27 1.93
CA LEU A 125 -12.74 -11.81 1.79
C LEU A 125 -11.74 -11.24 2.79
N ALA A 126 -12.11 -10.24 3.60
CA ALA A 126 -11.22 -9.68 4.61
C ALA A 126 -10.75 -10.75 5.62
N GLN A 127 -11.66 -11.54 6.18
CA GLN A 127 -11.30 -12.62 7.11
C GLN A 127 -10.46 -13.73 6.45
N PRO A 128 -10.83 -14.29 5.29
CA PRO A 128 -9.96 -15.23 4.55
C PRO A 128 -8.55 -14.69 4.27
N MET A 129 -8.42 -13.42 3.92
CA MET A 129 -7.12 -12.79 3.70
C MET A 129 -6.30 -12.74 4.99
N LEU A 130 -6.88 -12.29 6.09
CA LEU A 130 -6.24 -12.24 7.40
C LEU A 130 -5.74 -13.62 7.85
N ASP A 131 -6.57 -14.64 7.71
CA ASP A 131 -6.22 -16.01 8.08
C ASP A 131 -5.06 -16.53 7.23
N TYR A 132 -5.10 -16.29 5.92
CA TYR A 132 -4.05 -16.68 5.00
C TYR A 132 -2.72 -15.94 5.29
N TYR A 133 -2.75 -14.63 5.43
CA TYR A 133 -1.54 -13.85 5.68
C TYR A 133 -0.90 -14.18 7.02
N LYS A 134 -1.72 -14.32 8.09
CA LYS A 134 -1.24 -14.75 9.40
C LYS A 134 -0.50 -16.09 9.33
N ASP A 135 -1.01 -17.03 8.50
CA ASP A 135 -0.44 -18.39 8.38
C ASP A 135 0.80 -18.43 7.45
N LYS A 136 0.81 -17.63 6.40
CA LYS A 136 1.80 -17.74 5.31
C LYS A 136 2.90 -16.67 5.36
N LEU A 137 2.61 -15.46 5.81
CA LEU A 137 3.59 -14.39 5.78
C LEU A 137 4.47 -14.40 7.03
N PRO A 138 5.78 -14.11 6.88
CA PRO A 138 6.69 -14.09 8.01
C PRO A 138 6.31 -12.98 9.00
N GLN A 139 6.43 -13.27 10.29
CA GLN A 139 6.12 -12.35 11.40
C GLN A 139 4.71 -11.75 11.37
N ALA A 140 3.77 -12.39 10.66
CA ALA A 140 2.39 -11.91 10.60
C ALA A 140 1.63 -12.31 11.86
N ARG A 141 0.87 -11.37 12.43
CA ARG A 141 0.02 -11.59 13.61
C ARG A 141 -1.23 -10.74 13.55
N LEU A 142 -2.33 -11.25 14.07
CA LEU A 142 -3.57 -10.48 14.19
C LEU A 142 -3.52 -9.56 15.40
N GLY A 143 -4.06 -8.37 15.24
CA GLY A 143 -4.37 -7.43 16.31
C GLY A 143 -5.86 -7.47 16.67
N ARG A 144 -6.47 -6.29 16.81
CA ARG A 144 -7.90 -6.14 17.11
C ARG A 144 -8.76 -6.62 15.94
N LEU A 145 -9.85 -7.32 16.27
CA LEU A 145 -10.89 -7.72 15.33
C LEU A 145 -12.24 -7.18 15.81
N SER A 146 -13.01 -6.63 14.90
CA SER A 146 -14.38 -6.17 15.14
C SER A 146 -15.28 -6.60 13.99
N TYR A 147 -16.46 -7.09 14.33
CA TYR A 147 -17.40 -7.65 13.38
C TYR A 147 -18.65 -6.78 13.30
N TYR A 148 -19.30 -6.75 12.15
CA TYR A 148 -20.63 -6.19 12.03
C TYR A 148 -21.62 -6.94 12.94
N GLY A 149 -22.46 -6.20 13.65
CA GLY A 149 -23.60 -6.73 14.37
C GLY A 149 -24.73 -7.13 13.42
N GLU A 150 -25.74 -7.79 13.95
CA GLU A 150 -26.93 -8.17 13.18
C GLU A 150 -27.61 -6.92 12.60
N GLY A 151 -27.75 -6.90 11.27
CA GLY A 151 -28.40 -5.79 10.54
C GLY A 151 -27.56 -4.50 10.38
N GLU A 152 -26.32 -4.46 10.86
CA GLU A 152 -25.42 -3.29 10.69
C GLU A 152 -24.89 -3.17 9.26
N ALA A 153 -24.65 -4.28 8.56
CA ALA A 153 -24.21 -4.28 7.18
C ALA A 153 -25.38 -4.54 6.23
N ALA A 154 -25.49 -3.74 5.16
CA ALA A 154 -26.45 -3.97 4.10
C ALA A 154 -26.07 -5.17 3.20
N VAL A 155 -24.78 -5.48 3.10
CA VAL A 155 -24.24 -6.62 2.34
C VAL A 155 -24.06 -7.80 3.28
N ALA A 156 -24.84 -8.86 3.08
CA ALA A 156 -24.83 -10.03 3.96
C ALA A 156 -23.47 -10.78 4.04
N ALA A 157 -22.62 -10.64 3.03
CA ALA A 157 -21.29 -11.22 3.02
C ALA A 157 -20.27 -10.46 3.90
N ALA A 158 -20.55 -9.19 4.22
CA ALA A 158 -19.65 -8.38 5.06
C ALA A 158 -19.63 -8.92 6.49
N LYS A 159 -18.43 -9.18 7.00
CA LYS A 159 -18.21 -9.72 8.33
C LYS A 159 -17.42 -8.77 9.21
N LEU A 160 -16.27 -8.30 8.73
CA LEU A 160 -15.37 -7.46 9.49
C LEU A 160 -15.62 -5.99 9.19
N ASN A 161 -16.01 -5.22 10.21
CA ASN A 161 -16.06 -3.76 10.12
C ASN A 161 -14.70 -3.12 10.45
N TYR A 162 -13.79 -3.88 11.09
CA TYR A 162 -12.42 -3.48 11.36
C TYR A 162 -11.58 -4.70 11.76
N ALA A 163 -10.38 -4.82 11.22
CA ALA A 163 -9.43 -5.85 11.62
C ALA A 163 -8.00 -5.36 11.45
N GLU A 164 -7.12 -5.73 12.37
CA GLU A 164 -5.70 -5.41 12.31
C GLU A 164 -4.88 -6.66 11.98
N LEU A 165 -3.96 -6.50 11.03
CA LEU A 165 -2.90 -7.43 10.72
C LEU A 165 -1.57 -6.69 10.84
N LEU A 166 -0.64 -7.24 11.59
CA LEU A 166 0.73 -6.73 11.67
C LEU A 166 1.64 -7.70 10.92
N ILE A 167 2.51 -7.16 10.07
CA ILE A 167 3.60 -7.90 9.41
C ILE A 167 4.88 -7.20 9.84
N GLY A 168 5.67 -7.84 10.72
CA GLY A 168 6.70 -7.14 11.44
C GLY A 168 6.11 -5.99 12.27
N ASP A 169 6.62 -4.77 12.06
CA ASP A 169 6.15 -3.55 12.71
C ASP A 169 5.07 -2.80 11.90
N GLN A 170 4.85 -3.19 10.64
CA GLN A 170 3.86 -2.52 9.80
C GLN A 170 2.46 -3.05 10.10
N LYS A 171 1.56 -2.15 10.50
CA LYS A 171 0.14 -2.46 10.69
C LYS A 171 -0.65 -2.21 9.40
N MET A 172 -1.52 -3.15 9.06
CA MET A 172 -2.54 -3.04 8.04
C MET A 172 -3.92 -3.23 8.66
N ILE A 173 -4.90 -2.52 8.13
CA ILE A 173 -6.31 -2.62 8.50
C ILE A 173 -7.04 -3.29 7.34
N ALA A 174 -7.93 -4.23 7.65
CA ALA A 174 -8.80 -4.88 6.68
C ALA A 174 -10.26 -4.69 7.07
N ILE A 175 -11.08 -4.30 6.11
CA ILE A 175 -12.50 -3.99 6.31
C ILE A 175 -13.30 -4.59 5.15
N ASP A 176 -14.39 -5.29 5.43
CA ASP A 176 -15.42 -5.57 4.43
C ASP A 176 -16.33 -4.35 4.28
N HIS A 177 -16.57 -3.89 3.06
CA HIS A 177 -17.48 -2.77 2.81
C HIS A 177 -18.93 -3.17 3.06
N GLY A 178 -19.45 -2.88 4.23
CA GLY A 178 -20.80 -3.29 4.65
C GLY A 178 -21.93 -2.78 3.78
N TYR A 179 -21.69 -1.80 2.92
CA TYR A 179 -22.69 -1.15 2.05
C TYR A 179 -22.41 -1.34 0.56
N GLY A 180 -21.44 -2.18 0.20
CA GLY A 180 -21.21 -2.66 -1.15
C GLY A 180 -20.11 -1.99 -1.95
N GLY A 181 -19.85 -0.71 -1.82
CA GLY A 181 -18.80 0.03 -2.52
C GLY A 181 -18.66 -0.30 -4.02
N VAL A 182 -17.83 0.46 -4.73
CA VAL A 182 -17.63 0.27 -6.19
C VAL A 182 -16.15 0.08 -6.58
N ALA A 183 -15.22 0.29 -5.66
CA ALA A 183 -13.79 0.13 -5.89
C ALA A 183 -13.34 -1.32 -5.72
N SER A 184 -12.27 -1.69 -6.39
CA SER A 184 -11.57 -2.96 -6.20
C SER A 184 -10.07 -2.72 -6.25
N PHE A 185 -9.28 -3.62 -5.66
CA PHE A 185 -7.83 -3.57 -5.72
C PHE A 185 -7.36 -3.59 -7.17
N ASN A 186 -6.37 -2.76 -7.45
CA ASN A 186 -5.69 -2.68 -8.74
C ASN A 186 -4.20 -2.33 -8.55
N GLU A 187 -3.47 -2.25 -9.63
CA GLU A 187 -2.02 -2.03 -9.64
C GLU A 187 -1.60 -0.58 -9.36
N ALA A 188 -2.55 0.36 -9.15
CA ALA A 188 -2.23 1.73 -8.75
C ALA A 188 -1.68 1.83 -7.33
N PHE A 189 -1.99 0.83 -6.49
CA PHE A 189 -1.45 0.68 -5.15
C PHE A 189 -0.98 -0.77 -4.95
N SER A 190 0.18 -0.96 -4.31
CA SER A 190 0.74 -2.29 -4.05
C SER A 190 1.44 -2.35 -2.70
N LEU A 191 1.56 -3.53 -2.16
CA LEU A 191 2.43 -3.83 -1.03
C LEU A 191 3.81 -4.21 -1.57
N MET A 192 4.88 -3.69 -0.95
CA MET A 192 6.25 -3.95 -1.39
C MET A 192 7.04 -4.65 -0.30
N VAL A 193 7.81 -5.66 -0.70
CA VAL A 193 8.76 -6.33 0.18
C VAL A 193 10.16 -6.26 -0.43
N TYR A 194 11.14 -5.97 0.41
CA TYR A 194 12.55 -6.01 0.04
C TYR A 194 13.14 -7.35 0.44
N VAL A 195 13.89 -7.96 -0.46
CA VAL A 195 14.51 -9.27 -0.28
C VAL A 195 16.02 -9.20 -0.48
N ASP A 196 16.75 -10.03 0.27
CA ASP A 196 18.22 -10.04 0.27
C ASP A 196 18.80 -11.22 -0.53
N SER A 197 17.97 -12.20 -0.90
CA SER A 197 18.40 -13.40 -1.65
C SER A 197 17.34 -13.89 -2.62
N GLN A 198 17.76 -14.69 -3.61
CA GLN A 198 16.84 -15.34 -4.55
C GLN A 198 15.90 -16.31 -3.85
N GLU A 199 16.39 -17.05 -2.85
CA GLU A 199 15.58 -17.98 -2.06
C GLU A 199 14.45 -17.23 -1.33
N GLU A 200 14.75 -16.07 -0.76
CA GLU A 200 13.74 -15.23 -0.13
C GLU A 200 12.72 -14.71 -1.15
N ALA A 201 13.19 -14.21 -2.31
CA ALA A 201 12.32 -13.76 -3.40
C ALA A 201 11.37 -14.87 -3.85
N ASP A 202 11.89 -16.06 -4.13
CA ASP A 202 11.09 -17.21 -4.55
C ASP A 202 10.07 -17.62 -3.48
N SER A 203 10.47 -17.62 -2.21
CA SER A 203 9.58 -17.88 -1.07
C SER A 203 8.44 -16.86 -0.96
N TRP A 204 8.68 -15.58 -1.30
CA TRP A 204 7.61 -14.58 -1.34
C TRP A 204 6.66 -14.84 -2.52
N TYR A 205 7.18 -15.11 -3.73
CA TYR A 205 6.32 -15.44 -4.88
C TYR A 205 5.42 -16.65 -4.62
N GLU A 206 5.91 -17.69 -3.96
CA GLU A 206 5.09 -18.86 -3.57
C GLU A 206 3.92 -18.49 -2.66
N LYS A 207 4.03 -17.41 -1.90
CA LYS A 207 3.00 -16.96 -0.96
C LYS A 207 2.03 -15.96 -1.57
N VAL A 208 2.52 -15.05 -2.44
CA VAL A 208 1.71 -13.91 -2.89
C VAL A 208 1.44 -13.88 -4.40
N SER A 209 1.87 -14.89 -5.17
CA SER A 209 1.55 -14.98 -6.60
C SER A 209 0.49 -16.06 -6.85
N ALA A 210 -0.76 -15.64 -7.01
CA ALA A 210 -1.87 -16.51 -7.39
C ALA A 210 -2.25 -16.37 -8.88
N ALA A 211 -1.69 -15.38 -9.58
CA ALA A 211 -1.93 -15.06 -10.98
C ALA A 211 -0.59 -14.95 -11.73
N PRO A 212 0.03 -16.08 -12.17
CA PRO A 212 1.34 -16.06 -12.83
C PRO A 212 1.40 -15.22 -14.12
N GLU A 213 0.25 -14.99 -14.76
CA GLU A 213 0.11 -14.10 -15.91
C GLU A 213 0.27 -12.61 -15.54
N ALA A 214 0.08 -12.25 -14.29
CA ALA A 214 0.28 -10.90 -13.76
C ALA A 214 1.72 -10.64 -13.29
N GLU A 215 2.59 -11.67 -13.30
CA GLU A 215 3.99 -11.50 -12.93
C GLU A 215 4.74 -10.74 -14.02
N ILE A 216 5.27 -9.57 -13.67
CA ILE A 216 6.11 -8.74 -14.55
C ILE A 216 6.97 -7.80 -13.71
N CYS A 217 8.26 -7.69 -14.01
CA CYS A 217 9.19 -6.73 -13.38
C CYS A 217 9.17 -6.75 -11.85
N GLY A 218 9.04 -7.92 -11.24
CA GLY A 218 8.95 -8.06 -9.78
C GLY A 218 7.54 -7.97 -9.20
N TRP A 219 6.52 -7.68 -10.01
CA TRP A 219 5.13 -7.64 -9.57
C TRP A 219 4.52 -9.04 -9.46
N ALA A 220 3.58 -9.17 -8.56
CA ALA A 220 2.71 -10.34 -8.39
C ALA A 220 1.32 -9.88 -7.96
N LYS A 221 0.32 -10.73 -8.14
CA LYS A 221 -1.05 -10.52 -7.65
C LYS A 221 -1.50 -11.74 -6.86
N ASP A 222 -1.99 -11.51 -5.67
CA ASP A 222 -2.45 -12.59 -4.81
C ASP A 222 -3.90 -13.01 -5.10
N GLN A 223 -4.35 -14.04 -4.41
CA GLN A 223 -5.70 -14.60 -4.56
C GLN A 223 -6.82 -13.67 -4.09
N PHE A 224 -6.48 -12.58 -3.40
CA PHE A 224 -7.43 -11.56 -2.93
C PHE A 224 -7.46 -10.34 -3.87
N GLY A 225 -6.62 -10.35 -4.93
CA GLY A 225 -6.51 -9.28 -5.91
C GLY A 225 -5.57 -8.15 -5.48
N ILE A 226 -4.85 -8.31 -4.36
CA ILE A 226 -3.88 -7.34 -3.88
C ILE A 226 -2.60 -7.49 -4.68
N SER A 227 -2.07 -6.36 -5.16
CA SER A 227 -0.81 -6.31 -5.90
C SER A 227 0.38 -6.23 -4.95
N TRP A 228 1.42 -6.99 -5.26
CA TRP A 228 2.68 -7.07 -4.52
C TRP A 228 3.85 -6.74 -5.42
N GLN A 229 4.91 -6.18 -4.84
CA GLN A 229 6.21 -6.01 -5.49
C GLN A 229 7.27 -6.70 -4.63
N ILE A 230 8.00 -7.65 -5.21
CA ILE A 230 9.12 -8.35 -4.59
C ILE A 230 10.40 -7.74 -5.17
N VAL A 231 11.09 -6.92 -4.38
CA VAL A 231 12.17 -6.06 -4.84
C VAL A 231 13.49 -6.45 -4.17
N PRO A 232 14.47 -6.98 -4.91
CA PRO A 232 15.81 -7.21 -4.38
C PRO A 232 16.48 -5.91 -3.93
N ARG A 233 17.08 -5.88 -2.72
CA ARG A 233 17.77 -4.69 -2.19
C ARG A 233 18.92 -4.23 -3.07
N ILE A 234 19.56 -5.14 -3.79
CA ILE A 234 20.60 -4.82 -4.75
C ILE A 234 20.17 -3.80 -5.81
N LEU A 235 18.86 -3.74 -6.16
CA LEU A 235 18.35 -2.70 -7.06
C LEU A 235 18.42 -1.31 -6.42
N LEU A 236 18.11 -1.19 -5.13
CA LEU A 236 18.23 0.09 -4.42
C LEU A 236 19.69 0.53 -4.30
N GLU A 237 20.56 -0.42 -3.95
CA GLU A 237 22.01 -0.18 -3.84
C GLU A 237 22.61 0.22 -5.18
N ALA A 238 22.13 -0.37 -6.29
CA ALA A 238 22.56 -0.01 -7.63
C ALA A 238 22.22 1.46 -7.96
N TYR A 239 21.02 1.92 -7.62
CA TYR A 239 20.63 3.32 -7.85
C TYR A 239 21.52 4.32 -7.09
N ASP A 240 22.05 3.94 -5.93
CA ASP A 240 22.92 4.80 -5.12
C ASP A 240 24.40 4.78 -5.57
N SER A 241 24.89 3.68 -6.15
CA SER A 241 26.33 3.45 -6.31
C SER A 241 26.80 3.10 -7.73
N ALA A 242 25.91 2.61 -8.61
CA ALA A 242 26.30 2.17 -9.94
C ALA A 242 26.41 3.34 -10.95
N SER A 243 27.15 3.12 -12.02
CA SER A 243 27.25 4.08 -13.12
C SER A 243 25.92 4.22 -13.89
N PRO A 244 25.70 5.34 -14.60
CA PRO A 244 24.51 5.49 -15.44
C PRO A 244 24.34 4.39 -16.49
N GLU A 245 25.45 3.88 -17.02
CA GLU A 245 25.46 2.79 -18.00
C GLU A 245 25.01 1.47 -17.36
N GLN A 246 25.46 1.16 -16.16
CA GLN A 246 25.03 -0.01 -15.40
C GLN A 246 23.55 0.09 -15.01
N ILE A 247 23.10 1.25 -14.51
CA ILE A 247 21.68 1.49 -14.22
C ILE A 247 20.79 1.28 -15.45
N LYS A 248 21.23 1.79 -16.61
CA LYS A 248 20.50 1.60 -17.87
C LYS A 248 20.42 0.11 -18.25
N ALA A 249 21.52 -0.64 -18.11
CA ALA A 249 21.55 -2.07 -18.39
C ALA A 249 20.63 -2.86 -17.44
N VAL A 250 20.69 -2.55 -16.14
CA VAL A 250 19.83 -3.17 -15.11
C VAL A 250 18.36 -2.88 -15.40
N ASN A 251 17.98 -1.64 -15.68
CA ASN A 251 16.60 -1.29 -15.99
C ASN A 251 16.09 -2.02 -17.23
N ALA A 252 16.91 -2.11 -18.29
CA ALA A 252 16.55 -2.84 -19.50
C ALA A 252 16.35 -4.34 -19.22
N ALA A 253 17.18 -4.96 -18.38
CA ALA A 253 17.04 -6.35 -17.98
C ALA A 253 15.78 -6.58 -17.14
N VAL A 254 15.56 -5.77 -16.10
CA VAL A 254 14.38 -5.82 -15.21
C VAL A 254 13.08 -5.76 -16.02
N MET A 255 13.00 -4.89 -17.02
CA MET A 255 11.81 -4.73 -17.89
C MET A 255 11.46 -6.00 -18.69
N THR A 256 12.37 -6.94 -18.84
CA THR A 256 12.13 -8.22 -19.54
C THR A 256 11.87 -9.40 -18.60
N MET A 257 12.12 -9.23 -17.31
CA MET A 257 11.93 -10.26 -16.30
C MET A 257 10.48 -10.32 -15.82
N LYS A 258 9.97 -11.50 -15.51
CA LYS A 258 8.76 -11.69 -14.73
C LYS A 258 9.12 -11.57 -13.24
N ARG A 259 9.80 -12.56 -12.71
CA ARG A 259 10.43 -12.53 -11.40
C ARG A 259 11.83 -11.99 -11.52
N LEU A 260 12.24 -11.17 -10.60
CA LEU A 260 13.58 -10.58 -10.63
C LEU A 260 14.62 -11.63 -10.28
N ASP A 261 15.62 -11.78 -11.14
CA ASP A 261 16.75 -12.69 -10.96
C ASP A 261 17.95 -11.91 -10.43
N ILE A 262 18.29 -12.17 -9.18
CA ILE A 262 19.32 -11.42 -8.44
C ILE A 262 20.72 -11.65 -9.05
N GLU A 263 21.04 -12.87 -9.49
CA GLU A 263 22.33 -13.19 -10.08
C GLU A 263 22.52 -12.43 -11.40
N SER A 264 21.49 -12.40 -12.25
CA SER A 264 21.51 -11.64 -13.50
C SER A 264 21.65 -10.13 -13.28
N ILE A 265 21.03 -9.59 -12.22
CA ILE A 265 21.15 -8.17 -11.86
C ILE A 265 22.57 -7.88 -11.37
N GLN A 266 23.11 -8.73 -10.48
CA GLN A 266 24.46 -8.58 -9.95
C GLN A 266 25.52 -8.59 -11.07
N ALA A 267 25.39 -9.50 -12.02
CA ALA A 267 26.32 -9.60 -13.16
C ALA A 267 26.38 -8.35 -14.06
N LEU A 268 25.36 -7.49 -14.00
CA LEU A 268 25.33 -6.20 -14.71
C LEU A 268 25.96 -5.07 -13.90
N LEU A 269 26.18 -5.29 -12.62
CA LEU A 269 26.77 -4.31 -11.69
C LEU A 269 28.27 -4.55 -11.47
N ASP A 270 28.74 -5.78 -11.69
CA ASP A 270 30.17 -6.16 -11.62
C ASP A 270 30.94 -5.64 -12.85
#